data_7fe36d7564c89256007c45967b7cc005
#
_entry.id   7fe36d7564c89256007c45967b7cc005
#
_cell.length_a   1.000
_cell.length_b   1.000
_cell.length_c   1.000
_cell.angle_alpha   90.00
_cell.angle_beta   90.00
_cell.angle_gamma   90.00
#
_symmetry.space_group_name_H-M   'P 1'
#
loop_
_entity.id
_entity.type
_entity.pdbx_description
1 polymer ?
#
loop_
_entity_poly.entity_id
_entity_poly.type
_entity_poly.pdbx_seq_one_letter_code
_entity_poly.pdbx_strand_id
1 'polypeptide(L)'
;MTDPVAFFDEMLATTRSVRRRIDFARAVDAALIYDCIDLAVQAPTGVGDETWRFVVLTEQSRKEAMAALYRRSFDSYLELRRVALHAQGKEIETLPPNYRYLADHMQDFPAIIVVCREGRPPQDTAGQVAFYGSVIPAAWSLMMALRARRLGSTWTTLHARYERECADIIGMPDDATAAVVLPVGHMKDATLRRAQRSPARAVTYWNHWGAAESQD
;
A
#
# COMPACT_ATOMS: atom_id res chain seq x y z
N MET A 1 -6.23 31.86 -3.78
CA MET A 1 -6.79 30.48 -3.68
C MET A 1 -5.97 29.61 -4.62
N THR A 2 -5.46 28.48 -4.15
CA THR A 2 -4.73 27.52 -5.00
C THR A 2 -5.73 26.91 -6.01
N ASP A 3 -5.35 26.82 -7.28
CA ASP A 3 -6.13 26.12 -8.30
C ASP A 3 -6.40 24.67 -7.82
N PRO A 4 -7.67 24.25 -7.71
CA PRO A 4 -8.02 22.92 -7.23
C PRO A 4 -7.47 21.80 -8.13
N VAL A 5 -7.37 22.01 -9.43
CA VAL A 5 -6.78 21.05 -10.38
C VAL A 5 -5.29 20.90 -10.10
N ALA A 6 -4.55 22.01 -10.02
CA ALA A 6 -3.11 21.98 -9.74
C ALA A 6 -2.81 21.33 -8.37
N PHE A 7 -3.64 21.57 -7.36
CA PHE A 7 -3.51 20.93 -6.05
C PHE A 7 -3.70 19.40 -6.17
N PHE A 8 -4.75 18.96 -6.86
CA PHE A 8 -5.05 17.54 -7.01
C PHE A 8 -3.97 16.81 -7.83
N ASP A 9 -3.51 17.44 -8.91
CA ASP A 9 -2.42 16.92 -9.75
C ASP A 9 -1.12 16.74 -8.93
N GLU A 10 -0.77 17.71 -8.09
CA GLU A 10 0.40 17.61 -7.21
C GLU A 10 0.24 16.48 -6.19
N MET A 11 -0.94 16.32 -5.61
CA MET A 11 -1.25 15.22 -4.69
C MET A 11 -1.07 13.87 -5.38
N LEU A 12 -1.63 13.66 -6.58
CA LEU A 12 -1.48 12.43 -7.35
C LEU A 12 -0.02 12.17 -7.74
N ALA A 13 0.65 13.20 -8.25
CA ALA A 13 2.01 13.08 -8.78
C ALA A 13 3.06 12.80 -7.70
N THR A 14 2.82 13.22 -6.45
CA THR A 14 3.81 13.14 -5.36
C THR A 14 3.46 12.13 -4.29
N THR A 15 2.22 11.60 -4.24
CA THR A 15 1.87 10.55 -3.28
C THR A 15 2.67 9.27 -3.55
N ARG A 16 3.34 8.78 -2.52
CA ARG A 16 4.24 7.63 -2.60
C ARG A 16 4.49 7.02 -1.22
N SER A 17 5.09 5.86 -1.17
CA SER A 17 5.53 5.26 0.09
C SER A 17 6.55 6.14 0.81
N VAL A 18 6.23 6.52 2.05
CA VAL A 18 7.06 7.34 2.94
C VAL A 18 7.55 6.47 4.09
N ARG A 19 8.86 6.25 4.17
CA ARG A 19 9.48 5.36 5.17
C ARG A 19 10.33 6.13 6.19
N ARG A 20 11.30 6.93 5.71
CA ARG A 20 12.30 7.59 6.56
C ARG A 20 11.87 8.94 7.13
N ARG A 21 10.83 9.55 6.58
CA ARG A 21 10.38 10.90 6.96
C ARG A 21 9.17 10.86 7.90
N ILE A 22 9.05 9.77 8.65
CA ILE A 22 7.98 9.60 9.64
C ILE A 22 8.48 10.04 11.01
N ASP A 23 7.66 10.80 11.69
CA ASP A 23 7.85 11.13 13.10
C ASP A 23 7.27 9.99 13.96
N PHE A 24 8.14 9.11 14.42
CA PHE A 24 7.75 7.96 15.22
C PHE A 24 7.29 8.31 16.64
N ALA A 25 7.68 9.49 17.14
CA ALA A 25 7.30 9.95 18.49
C ALA A 25 5.90 10.55 18.55
N ARG A 26 5.32 10.92 17.39
CA ARG A 26 4.02 11.58 17.33
C ARG A 26 2.92 10.56 17.03
N ALA A 27 2.05 10.32 18.00
CA ALA A 27 0.87 9.48 17.81
C ALA A 27 -0.06 10.03 16.71
N VAL A 28 -0.79 9.13 16.04
CA VAL A 28 -1.84 9.50 15.09
C VAL A 28 -3.18 9.42 15.82
N ASP A 29 -3.94 10.50 15.77
CA ASP A 29 -5.27 10.57 16.39
C ASP A 29 -6.23 9.60 15.70
N ALA A 30 -7.02 8.86 16.48
CA ALA A 30 -8.04 7.95 15.98
C ALA A 30 -9.11 8.66 15.13
N ALA A 31 -9.54 9.86 15.54
CA ALA A 31 -10.48 10.66 14.76
C ALA A 31 -9.95 10.97 13.37
N LEU A 32 -8.67 11.31 13.26
CA LEU A 32 -8.02 11.59 11.97
C LEU A 32 -7.97 10.34 11.08
N ILE A 33 -7.79 9.16 11.67
CA ILE A 33 -7.83 7.89 10.94
C ILE A 33 -9.25 7.63 10.42
N TYR A 34 -10.28 7.82 11.25
CA TYR A 34 -11.68 7.67 10.83
C TYR A 34 -12.03 8.62 9.68
N ASP A 35 -11.67 9.90 9.77
CA ASP A 35 -11.88 10.88 8.68
C ASP A 35 -11.23 10.43 7.36
N CYS A 36 -10.07 9.77 7.43
CA CYS A 36 -9.41 9.25 6.24
C CYS A 36 -10.10 8.00 5.69
N ILE A 37 -10.62 7.13 6.56
CA ILE A 37 -11.35 5.92 6.19
C ILE A 37 -12.70 6.30 5.57
N ASP A 38 -13.42 7.29 6.10
CA ASP A 38 -14.69 7.80 5.55
C ASP A 38 -14.54 8.26 4.09
N LEU A 39 -13.38 8.84 3.75
CA LEU A 39 -13.06 9.19 2.36
C LEU A 39 -12.65 7.96 1.54
N ALA A 40 -11.96 7.01 2.16
CA ALA A 40 -11.49 5.82 1.47
C ALA A 40 -12.63 4.91 1.02
N VAL A 41 -13.68 4.79 1.81
CA VAL A 41 -14.87 3.98 1.50
C VAL A 41 -15.79 4.60 0.44
N GLN A 42 -15.48 5.82 -0.04
CA GLN A 42 -16.12 6.37 -1.24
C GLN A 42 -15.55 5.77 -2.54
N ALA A 43 -14.57 4.89 -2.46
CA ALA A 43 -14.05 4.16 -3.61
C ALA A 43 -15.13 3.29 -4.27
N PRO A 44 -15.09 3.10 -5.60
CA PRO A 44 -16.05 2.26 -6.28
C PRO A 44 -15.97 0.80 -5.80
N THR A 45 -17.12 0.17 -5.62
CA THR A 45 -17.26 -1.24 -5.26
C THR A 45 -18.17 -1.97 -6.24
N GLY A 46 -17.99 -3.28 -6.39
CA GLY A 46 -18.88 -4.10 -7.20
C GLY A 46 -20.24 -4.30 -6.53
N VAL A 47 -21.34 -4.10 -7.26
CA VAL A 47 -22.74 -4.31 -6.85
C VAL A 47 -23.16 -3.62 -5.53
N GLY A 48 -22.42 -2.62 -5.07
CA GLY A 48 -22.75 -1.89 -3.84
C GLY A 48 -22.39 -2.59 -2.54
N ASP A 49 -21.64 -3.69 -2.58
CA ASP A 49 -21.24 -4.43 -1.37
C ASP A 49 -20.09 -3.73 -0.64
N GLU A 50 -20.37 -3.23 0.56
CA GLU A 50 -19.39 -2.58 1.44
C GLU A 50 -18.67 -3.63 2.30
N THR A 51 -17.83 -4.44 1.68
CA THR A 51 -17.12 -5.55 2.32
C THR A 51 -15.73 -5.17 2.84
N TRP A 52 -15.36 -3.90 2.81
CA TRP A 52 -14.09 -3.42 3.38
C TRP A 52 -14.08 -3.49 4.90
N ARG A 53 -12.92 -3.84 5.45
CA ARG A 53 -12.64 -3.76 6.89
C ARG A 53 -11.24 -3.18 7.07
N PHE A 54 -11.10 -2.35 8.09
CA PHE A 54 -9.82 -1.71 8.40
C PHE A 54 -9.45 -2.07 9.83
N VAL A 55 -8.32 -2.73 10.02
CA VAL A 55 -7.79 -3.05 11.34
C VAL A 55 -6.63 -2.12 11.63
N VAL A 56 -6.75 -1.30 12.67
CA VAL A 56 -5.74 -0.31 13.06
C VAL A 56 -4.97 -0.83 14.28
N LEU A 57 -3.68 -1.09 14.10
CA LEU A 57 -2.77 -1.53 15.14
C LEU A 57 -2.04 -0.32 15.73
N THR A 58 -2.30 -0.02 16.99
CA THR A 58 -1.58 1.00 17.79
C THR A 58 -0.87 0.37 19.00
N GLU A 59 -1.32 -0.81 19.43
CA GLU A 59 -0.68 -1.57 20.51
C GLU A 59 0.70 -2.03 20.09
N GLN A 60 1.71 -1.76 20.93
CA GLN A 60 3.11 -2.04 20.60
C GLN A 60 3.36 -3.53 20.31
N SER A 61 2.80 -4.42 21.12
CA SER A 61 2.91 -5.87 20.93
C SER A 61 2.38 -6.35 19.57
N ARG A 62 1.26 -5.79 19.11
CA ARG A 62 0.66 -6.10 17.80
C ARG A 62 1.54 -5.57 16.65
N LYS A 63 2.07 -4.35 16.79
CA LYS A 63 2.98 -3.77 15.79
C LYS A 63 4.29 -4.56 15.71
N GLU A 64 4.84 -5.01 16.81
CA GLU A 64 6.04 -5.86 16.87
C GLU A 64 5.80 -7.22 16.21
N ALA A 65 4.66 -7.87 16.45
CA ALA A 65 4.29 -9.11 15.81
C ALA A 65 4.18 -8.94 14.27
N MET A 66 3.50 -7.88 13.81
CA MET A 66 3.39 -7.56 12.39
C MET A 66 4.76 -7.23 11.77
N ALA A 67 5.62 -6.52 12.47
CA ALA A 67 6.98 -6.22 12.01
C ALA A 67 7.87 -7.48 11.93
N ALA A 68 7.74 -8.41 12.88
CA ALA A 68 8.44 -9.69 12.83
C ALA A 68 8.01 -10.54 11.63
N LEU A 69 6.70 -10.62 11.35
CA LEU A 69 6.15 -11.26 10.18
C LEU A 69 6.66 -10.59 8.90
N TYR A 70 6.66 -9.26 8.84
CA TYR A 70 7.15 -8.50 7.70
C TYR A 70 8.64 -8.76 7.44
N ARG A 71 9.51 -8.75 8.46
CA ARG A 71 10.95 -9.05 8.32
C ARG A 71 11.17 -10.43 7.71
N ARG A 72 10.50 -11.45 8.23
CA ARG A 72 10.60 -12.81 7.71
C ARG A 72 10.11 -12.91 6.25
N SER A 73 9.01 -12.24 5.92
CA SER A 73 8.50 -12.16 4.55
C SER A 73 9.45 -11.45 3.61
N PHE A 74 10.09 -10.38 4.08
CA PHE A 74 11.06 -9.61 3.33
C PHE A 74 12.31 -10.42 3.04
N ASP A 75 12.86 -11.12 4.03
CA ASP A 75 14.03 -11.98 3.86
C ASP A 75 13.74 -13.14 2.89
N SER A 76 12.57 -13.78 2.99
CA SER A 76 12.12 -14.81 2.05
C SER A 76 11.96 -14.24 0.62
N TYR A 77 11.42 -13.03 0.47
CA TYR A 77 11.32 -12.36 -0.83
C TYR A 77 12.68 -12.09 -1.44
N LEU A 78 13.65 -11.64 -0.64
CA LEU A 78 15.02 -11.38 -1.10
C LEU A 78 15.70 -12.64 -1.60
N GLU A 79 15.55 -13.74 -0.87
CA GLU A 79 16.15 -15.01 -1.26
C GLU A 79 15.56 -15.51 -2.59
N LEU A 80 14.23 -15.49 -2.74
CA LEU A 80 13.59 -15.86 -4.01
C LEU A 80 14.03 -14.98 -5.17
N ARG A 81 14.19 -13.68 -4.93
CA ARG A 81 14.68 -12.76 -5.96
C ARG A 81 16.13 -13.05 -6.33
N ARG A 82 16.98 -13.36 -5.36
CA ARG A 82 18.37 -13.75 -5.57
C ARG A 82 18.46 -14.98 -6.46
N VAL A 83 17.71 -16.03 -6.14
CA VAL A 83 17.65 -17.26 -6.92
C VAL A 83 17.18 -16.99 -8.36
N ALA A 84 16.13 -16.19 -8.54
CA ALA A 84 15.59 -15.86 -9.86
C ALA A 84 16.56 -15.04 -10.72
N LEU A 85 17.32 -14.11 -10.13
CA LEU A 85 18.32 -13.31 -10.85
C LEU A 85 19.53 -14.14 -11.21
N HIS A 86 20.02 -14.99 -10.30
CA HIS A 86 21.12 -15.91 -10.56
C HIS A 86 20.79 -16.87 -11.72
N ALA A 87 19.56 -17.38 -11.77
CA ALA A 87 19.10 -18.23 -12.88
C ALA A 87 19.07 -17.49 -14.23
N GLN A 88 19.04 -16.14 -14.22
CA GLN A 88 19.11 -15.29 -15.42
C GLN A 88 20.55 -14.79 -15.71
N GLY A 89 21.56 -15.28 -14.98
CA GLY A 89 22.95 -14.81 -15.09
C GLY A 89 23.17 -13.38 -14.61
N LYS A 90 22.26 -12.86 -13.78
CA LYS A 90 22.34 -11.50 -13.20
C LYS A 90 22.69 -11.58 -11.73
N GLU A 91 23.57 -10.70 -11.29
CA GLU A 91 23.82 -10.50 -9.86
C GLU A 91 22.76 -9.58 -9.26
N ILE A 92 22.48 -9.78 -7.96
CA ILE A 92 21.67 -8.80 -7.22
C ILE A 92 22.54 -7.56 -7.05
N GLU A 93 22.23 -6.49 -7.77
CA GLU A 93 22.65 -5.16 -7.33
C GLU A 93 22.19 -4.96 -5.88
N THR A 94 23.07 -4.42 -5.06
CA THR A 94 22.77 -4.11 -3.66
C THR A 94 21.44 -3.37 -3.58
N LEU A 95 20.45 -3.96 -2.91
CA LEU A 95 19.14 -3.33 -2.77
C LEU A 95 19.31 -1.92 -2.19
N PRO A 96 18.62 -0.94 -2.75
CA PRO A 96 18.66 0.41 -2.20
C PRO A 96 18.38 0.38 -0.69
N PRO A 97 19.15 1.11 0.15
CA PRO A 97 19.03 1.08 1.61
C PRO A 97 17.60 1.32 2.14
N ASN A 98 16.75 1.92 1.31
CA ASN A 98 15.34 2.20 1.63
C ASN A 98 14.45 0.95 1.69
N TYR A 99 14.85 -0.15 1.07
CA TYR A 99 14.04 -1.37 1.05
C TYR A 99 14.04 -2.06 2.42
N ARG A 100 15.20 -2.19 3.05
CA ARG A 100 15.33 -2.82 4.37
C ARG A 100 14.80 -1.92 5.49
N TYR A 101 14.83 -0.60 5.31
CA TYR A 101 14.43 0.36 6.35
C TYR A 101 13.03 0.05 6.93
N LEU A 102 12.06 -0.31 6.10
CA LEU A 102 10.74 -0.67 6.61
C LEU A 102 10.75 -1.97 7.43
N ALA A 103 11.57 -2.95 7.04
CA ALA A 103 11.71 -4.20 7.80
C ALA A 103 12.31 -3.96 9.19
N ASP A 104 13.22 -2.99 9.28
CA ASP A 104 13.90 -2.67 10.54
C ASP A 104 13.03 -1.77 11.46
N HIS A 105 12.12 -0.95 10.89
CA HIS A 105 11.41 0.10 11.61
C HIS A 105 9.87 0.01 11.58
N MET A 106 9.28 -1.07 11.08
CA MET A 106 7.81 -1.16 10.98
C MET A 106 7.12 -1.00 12.33
N GLN A 107 7.68 -1.59 13.40
CA GLN A 107 7.15 -1.49 14.77
C GLN A 107 7.20 -0.10 15.36
N ASP A 108 8.05 0.80 14.80
CA ASP A 108 8.24 2.16 15.29
C ASP A 108 7.17 3.12 14.76
N PHE A 109 6.44 2.73 13.71
CA PHE A 109 5.34 3.55 13.19
C PHE A 109 4.25 3.72 14.24
N PRO A 110 3.68 4.95 14.37
CA PRO A 110 2.60 5.22 15.32
C PRO A 110 1.37 4.34 15.14
N ALA A 111 1.03 4.02 13.91
CA ALA A 111 -0.06 3.12 13.57
C ALA A 111 0.30 2.23 12.36
N ILE A 112 -0.30 1.03 12.30
CA ILE A 112 -0.31 0.17 11.13
C ILE A 112 -1.76 -0.11 10.78
N ILE A 113 -2.19 0.24 9.56
CA ILE A 113 -3.55 -0.03 9.09
C ILE A 113 -3.50 -1.23 8.15
N VAL A 114 -4.24 -2.28 8.47
CA VAL A 114 -4.44 -3.43 7.59
C VAL A 114 -5.78 -3.25 6.89
N VAL A 115 -5.74 -3.12 5.57
CA VAL A 115 -6.93 -2.99 4.73
C VAL A 115 -7.34 -4.39 4.32
N CYS A 116 -8.52 -4.79 4.76
CA CYS A 116 -9.08 -6.13 4.58
C CYS A 116 -10.36 -6.08 3.75
N ARG A 117 -10.76 -7.23 3.24
CA ARG A 117 -12.05 -7.45 2.62
C ARG A 117 -12.66 -8.74 3.18
N GLU A 118 -13.96 -8.73 3.46
CA GLU A 118 -14.72 -9.95 3.72
C GLU A 118 -14.73 -10.85 2.49
N GLY A 119 -14.74 -12.14 2.70
CA GLY A 119 -14.65 -13.14 1.66
C GLY A 119 -13.22 -13.54 1.30
N ARG A 120 -13.13 -14.59 0.49
CA ARG A 120 -11.88 -15.13 -0.07
C ARG A 120 -11.83 -14.85 -1.58
N PRO A 121 -10.65 -14.55 -2.15
CA PRO A 121 -10.54 -14.34 -3.58
C PRO A 121 -10.88 -15.63 -4.32
N PRO A 122 -11.75 -15.57 -5.36
CA PRO A 122 -12.02 -16.72 -6.22
C PRO A 122 -10.76 -17.24 -6.92
N GLN A 123 -10.82 -18.49 -7.42
CA GLN A 123 -9.67 -19.11 -8.09
C GLN A 123 -9.51 -18.64 -9.55
N ASP A 124 -10.58 -18.12 -10.15
CA ASP A 124 -10.57 -17.64 -11.54
C ASP A 124 -10.15 -16.18 -11.64
N THR A 125 -9.63 -15.80 -12.80
CA THR A 125 -9.10 -14.44 -13.05
C THR A 125 -10.17 -13.36 -12.91
N ALA A 126 -11.40 -13.61 -13.40
CA ALA A 126 -12.47 -12.61 -13.34
C ALA A 126 -12.86 -12.31 -11.90
N GLY A 127 -13.02 -13.37 -11.09
CA GLY A 127 -13.31 -13.25 -9.67
C GLY A 127 -12.18 -12.56 -8.89
N GLN A 128 -10.91 -12.87 -9.18
CA GLN A 128 -9.77 -12.20 -8.54
C GLN A 128 -9.72 -10.71 -8.89
N VAL A 129 -9.92 -10.35 -10.16
CA VAL A 129 -9.96 -8.94 -10.61
C VAL A 129 -11.09 -8.20 -9.91
N ALA A 130 -12.29 -8.78 -9.84
CA ALA A 130 -13.41 -8.18 -9.15
C ALA A 130 -13.17 -8.05 -7.64
N PHE A 131 -12.59 -9.09 -7.02
CA PHE A 131 -12.29 -9.12 -5.59
C PHE A 131 -11.31 -8.01 -5.20
N TYR A 132 -10.15 -7.99 -5.82
CA TYR A 132 -9.12 -6.99 -5.50
C TYR A 132 -9.44 -5.61 -6.08
N GLY A 133 -10.19 -5.55 -7.20
CA GLY A 133 -10.67 -4.30 -7.80
C GLY A 133 -11.56 -3.48 -6.90
N SER A 134 -12.19 -4.06 -5.87
CA SER A 134 -12.97 -3.31 -4.89
C SER A 134 -12.14 -2.83 -3.67
N VAL A 135 -11.16 -3.59 -3.20
CA VAL A 135 -10.40 -3.24 -2.00
C VAL A 135 -9.16 -2.37 -2.29
N ILE A 136 -8.50 -2.58 -3.43
CA ILE A 136 -7.30 -1.83 -3.82
C ILE A 136 -7.59 -0.32 -4.03
N PRO A 137 -8.69 0.10 -4.70
CA PRO A 137 -9.03 1.52 -4.81
C PRO A 137 -9.28 2.17 -3.44
N ALA A 138 -9.94 1.48 -2.51
CA ALA A 138 -10.15 1.99 -1.15
C ALA A 138 -8.82 2.18 -0.41
N ALA A 139 -7.89 1.23 -0.51
CA ALA A 139 -6.55 1.36 0.08
C ALA A 139 -5.77 2.55 -0.51
N TRP A 140 -5.85 2.78 -1.83
CA TRP A 140 -5.22 3.93 -2.48
C TRP A 140 -5.88 5.25 -2.06
N SER A 141 -7.22 5.31 -2.01
CA SER A 141 -7.96 6.47 -1.53
C SER A 141 -7.60 6.81 -0.08
N LEU A 142 -7.42 5.79 0.77
CA LEU A 142 -6.91 5.98 2.13
C LEU A 142 -5.52 6.63 2.13
N MET A 143 -4.59 6.18 1.30
CA MET A 143 -3.27 6.80 1.19
C MET A 143 -3.33 8.27 0.75
N MET A 144 -4.23 8.60 -0.17
CA MET A 144 -4.46 9.98 -0.62
C MET A 144 -5.05 10.85 0.50
N ALA A 145 -6.05 10.34 1.23
CA ALA A 145 -6.67 11.03 2.36
C ALA A 145 -5.66 11.28 3.51
N LEU A 146 -4.84 10.29 3.84
CA LEU A 146 -3.74 10.41 4.79
C LEU A 146 -2.73 11.47 4.33
N ARG A 147 -2.33 11.43 3.06
CA ARG A 147 -1.37 12.38 2.48
C ARG A 147 -1.87 13.83 2.54
N ALA A 148 -3.15 14.07 2.24
CA ALA A 148 -3.77 15.40 2.32
C ALA A 148 -3.72 15.98 3.75
N ARG A 149 -3.65 15.12 4.76
CA ARG A 149 -3.55 15.46 6.19
C ARG A 149 -2.12 15.39 6.74
N ARG A 150 -1.13 15.41 5.85
CA ARG A 150 0.31 15.34 6.20
C ARG A 150 0.72 14.05 6.94
N LEU A 151 -0.05 12.98 6.77
CA LEU A 151 0.34 11.64 7.18
C LEU A 151 1.03 10.93 6.02
N GLY A 152 2.18 10.33 6.31
CA GLY A 152 2.88 9.45 5.38
C GLY A 152 2.45 8.01 5.62
N SER A 153 2.34 7.25 4.54
CA SER A 153 2.08 5.81 4.61
C SER A 153 2.98 5.05 3.66
N THR A 154 3.12 3.75 3.89
CA THR A 154 3.89 2.86 3.02
C THR A 154 3.04 1.68 2.61
N TRP A 155 2.86 1.50 1.29
CA TRP A 155 2.17 0.34 0.74
C TRP A 155 3.05 -0.91 0.81
N THR A 156 2.53 -1.99 1.41
CA THR A 156 3.16 -3.31 1.36
C THR A 156 2.12 -4.43 1.30
N THR A 157 2.50 -5.53 0.62
CA THR A 157 1.69 -6.75 0.46
C THR A 157 2.47 -8.00 0.87
N LEU A 158 3.65 -7.85 1.47
CA LEU A 158 4.50 -8.99 1.83
C LEU A 158 3.89 -9.90 2.91
N HIS A 159 2.95 -9.39 3.72
CA HIS A 159 2.18 -10.16 4.69
C HIS A 159 1.44 -11.35 4.06
N ALA A 160 1.05 -11.25 2.79
CA ALA A 160 0.34 -12.31 2.07
C ALA A 160 1.15 -13.61 1.94
N ARG A 161 2.48 -13.59 2.15
CA ARG A 161 3.31 -14.80 2.21
C ARG A 161 3.04 -15.66 3.44
N TYR A 162 2.54 -15.04 4.49
CA TYR A 162 2.22 -15.66 5.78
C TYR A 162 0.81 -15.22 6.22
N GLU A 163 -0.14 -15.42 5.32
CA GLU A 163 -1.51 -14.93 5.45
C GLU A 163 -2.17 -15.36 6.75
N ARG A 164 -2.02 -16.65 7.13
CA ARG A 164 -2.60 -17.18 8.36
C ARG A 164 -2.06 -16.47 9.60
N GLU A 165 -0.76 -16.30 9.68
CA GLU A 165 -0.14 -15.62 10.80
C GLU A 165 -0.51 -14.12 10.85
N CYS A 166 -0.68 -13.49 9.68
CA CYS A 166 -1.21 -12.14 9.61
C CYS A 166 -2.63 -12.08 10.17
N ALA A 167 -3.48 -13.05 9.81
CA ALA A 167 -4.84 -13.17 10.33
C ALA A 167 -4.85 -13.34 11.86
N ASP A 168 -4.01 -14.20 12.41
CA ASP A 168 -3.88 -14.43 13.85
C ASP A 168 -3.45 -13.15 14.60
N ILE A 169 -2.50 -12.38 14.04
CA ILE A 169 -2.04 -11.11 14.64
C ILE A 169 -3.18 -10.10 14.76
N ILE A 170 -4.03 -10.00 13.76
CA ILE A 170 -5.10 -9.00 13.73
C ILE A 170 -6.47 -9.54 14.19
N GLY A 171 -6.57 -10.83 14.52
CA GLY A 171 -7.82 -11.47 14.91
C GLY A 171 -8.82 -11.58 13.74
N MET A 172 -8.32 -11.74 12.51
CA MET A 172 -9.16 -11.80 11.31
C MET A 172 -9.78 -13.19 11.15
N PRO A 173 -11.08 -13.30 10.81
CA PRO A 173 -11.72 -14.58 10.57
C PRO A 173 -11.22 -15.25 9.28
N ASP A 174 -11.45 -16.57 9.16
CA ASP A 174 -10.97 -17.38 8.03
C ASP A 174 -11.59 -17.01 6.68
N ASP A 175 -12.79 -16.42 6.72
CA ASP A 175 -13.54 -15.95 5.55
C ASP A 175 -13.26 -14.49 5.18
N ALA A 176 -12.15 -13.92 5.64
CA ALA A 176 -11.70 -12.59 5.26
C ALA A 176 -10.28 -12.62 4.67
N THR A 177 -9.88 -11.57 4.00
CA THR A 177 -8.59 -11.45 3.33
C THR A 177 -7.95 -10.10 3.66
N ALA A 178 -6.71 -10.11 4.16
CA ALA A 178 -5.89 -8.91 4.29
C ALA A 178 -5.25 -8.58 2.93
N ALA A 179 -5.62 -7.45 2.34
CA ALA A 179 -5.17 -7.07 1.01
C ALA A 179 -3.91 -6.20 1.04
N VAL A 180 -3.87 -5.20 1.93
CA VAL A 180 -2.77 -4.24 2.00
C VAL A 180 -2.44 -3.92 3.45
N VAL A 181 -1.16 -3.76 3.76
CA VAL A 181 -0.69 -3.24 5.05
C VAL A 181 -0.06 -1.87 4.83
N LEU A 182 -0.51 -0.88 5.60
CA LEU A 182 -0.08 0.52 5.54
C LEU A 182 0.47 0.95 6.91
N PRO A 183 1.78 0.91 7.16
CA PRO A 183 2.39 1.66 8.26
C PRO A 183 2.18 3.16 8.03
N VAL A 184 1.69 3.88 9.06
CA VAL A 184 1.24 5.27 8.99
C VAL A 184 1.85 6.10 10.12
N GLY A 185 2.18 7.34 9.83
CA GLY A 185 2.63 8.32 10.82
C GLY A 185 2.72 9.73 10.26
N HIS A 186 2.86 10.72 11.12
CA HIS A 186 3.07 12.11 10.71
C HIS A 186 4.37 12.28 9.95
N MET A 187 4.36 13.04 8.86
CA MET A 187 5.57 13.36 8.12
C MET A 187 6.32 14.49 8.81
N LYS A 188 7.65 14.34 8.99
CA LYS A 188 8.55 15.39 9.52
C LYS A 188 8.59 16.60 8.60
N ASP A 189 8.57 16.37 7.31
CA ASP A 189 8.39 17.40 6.28
C ASP A 189 7.37 16.93 5.24
N ALA A 190 6.72 17.87 4.55
CA ALA A 190 5.66 17.59 3.61
C ALA A 190 6.14 17.53 2.14
N THR A 191 7.42 17.81 1.87
CA THR A 191 7.93 17.92 0.52
C THR A 191 8.23 16.53 -0.05
N LEU A 192 7.38 16.07 -0.94
CA LEU A 192 7.58 14.85 -1.73
C LEU A 192 7.82 15.22 -3.19
N ARG A 193 8.68 14.46 -3.86
CA ARG A 193 9.04 14.70 -5.27
C ARG A 193 8.33 13.70 -6.15
N ARG A 194 8.02 14.10 -7.38
CA ARG A 194 7.54 13.21 -8.43
C ARG A 194 8.54 12.08 -8.66
N ALA A 195 8.04 10.87 -8.90
CA ALA A 195 8.89 9.78 -9.35
C ALA A 195 9.22 9.95 -10.84
N GLN A 196 10.40 9.52 -11.24
CA GLN A 196 10.66 9.31 -12.66
C GLN A 196 9.79 8.16 -13.16
N ARG A 197 9.06 8.40 -14.25
CA ARG A 197 8.21 7.42 -14.92
C ARG A 197 8.37 7.56 -16.42
N SER A 198 8.04 6.51 -17.15
CA SER A 198 7.92 6.59 -18.60
C SER A 198 6.87 7.64 -18.98
N PRO A 199 7.08 8.41 -20.05
CA PRO A 199 6.08 9.36 -20.53
C PRO A 199 4.80 8.60 -20.95
N ALA A 200 3.65 9.25 -20.80
CA ALA A 200 2.34 8.63 -21.09
C ALA A 200 2.30 7.98 -22.49
N ARG A 201 2.83 8.64 -23.50
CA ARG A 201 2.88 8.12 -24.89
C ARG A 201 3.64 6.79 -25.02
N ALA A 202 4.59 6.49 -24.16
CA ALA A 202 5.34 5.23 -24.19
C ALA A 202 4.60 4.04 -23.56
N VAL A 203 3.48 4.31 -22.86
CA VAL A 203 2.67 3.30 -22.15
C VAL A 203 1.21 3.32 -22.57
N THR A 204 0.88 4.06 -23.64
CA THR A 204 -0.48 4.17 -24.15
C THR A 204 -0.54 3.66 -25.59
N TYR A 205 -1.51 2.81 -25.85
CA TYR A 205 -1.84 2.30 -27.18
C TYR A 205 -3.28 2.68 -27.52
N TRP A 206 -3.54 2.92 -28.81
CA TRP A 206 -4.84 3.34 -29.31
C TRP A 206 -5.51 2.20 -30.08
N ASN A 207 -6.76 1.92 -29.73
CA ASN A 207 -7.65 0.92 -30.32
C ASN A 207 -7.20 -0.55 -30.11
N HIS A 208 -5.92 -0.88 -30.21
CA HIS A 208 -5.41 -2.22 -29.89
C HIS A 208 -3.99 -2.15 -29.31
N TRP A 209 -3.57 -3.24 -28.67
CA TRP A 209 -2.25 -3.35 -28.06
C TRP A 209 -1.15 -3.17 -29.09
N GLY A 210 -0.20 -2.28 -28.81
CA GLY A 210 0.94 -1.98 -29.66
C GLY A 210 0.70 -0.89 -30.72
N ALA A 211 -0.54 -0.40 -30.90
CA ALA A 211 -0.82 0.66 -31.88
C ALA A 211 -0.51 2.06 -31.30
N ALA A 212 0.14 2.89 -32.09
CA ALA A 212 0.32 4.31 -31.80
C ALA A 212 -0.94 5.13 -32.13
N GLU A 213 -1.00 6.36 -31.58
CA GLU A 213 -2.02 7.35 -31.95
C GLU A 213 -1.92 7.69 -33.45
N SER A 214 -3.04 7.62 -34.18
CA SER A 214 -3.11 8.08 -35.55
C SER A 214 -2.84 9.59 -35.60
N GLN A 215 -1.91 10.02 -36.44
CA GLN A 215 -1.76 11.44 -36.78
C GLN A 215 -2.74 11.72 -37.92
N ASP A 216 -3.93 12.22 -37.59
CA ASP A 216 -4.85 12.83 -38.58
C ASP A 216 -4.44 14.28 -38.81
#